data_c9acd0701f3d17f9cf9f1c68f93d9d4a
#
_entry.id   c9acd0701f3d17f9cf9f1c68f93d9d4a
#
_cell.length_a   1.000
_cell.length_b   1.000
_cell.length_c   1.000
_cell.angle_alpha   90.00
_cell.angle_beta   90.00
_cell.angle_gamma   90.00
#
_symmetry.space_group_name_H-M   'P 1'
#
loop_
_entity.id
_entity.type
_entity.pdbx_description
1 polymer ?
#
loop_
_entity_poly.entity_id
_entity_poly.type
_entity_poly.pdbx_seq_one_letter_code
_entity_poly.pdbx_strand_id
1 'polypeptide(L)'
;MILIDGKKIAAELREELRKEVVELKAKHNKVPGLTVILIGDMAPSQIYVRNKEKSANEVGLKSEVIRYPEAVEEKTVLDKIEELNKDENISGILVQLPLPKHIDKQKVIESILPGKDVDGFHPMNVGNLSSGYESSVPCTPLGCYLMIKKIEPNLSGKKAVMIGRSNLNGKPMAQLLLKENCTVTITHSKTKDLKAECLEADIIVAAVGIPELVKVDWVKKDAIVIDVGINKTEDGIVGDVAFEEVSKVAKALTPVPGGVGPMTIACLLKNTIECFKRSQK
;
A
#
# COMPACT_ATOMS: atom_id res chain seq x y z
N MET A 1 13.02 0.60 22.17
CA MET A 1 12.33 0.43 20.87
C MET A 1 11.37 1.59 20.60
N ILE A 2 11.29 2.08 19.37
CA ILE A 2 10.30 3.07 18.92
C ILE A 2 9.10 2.30 18.34
N LEU A 3 7.89 2.53 18.88
CA LEU A 3 6.67 2.02 18.27
C LEU A 3 6.33 2.86 17.03
N ILE A 4 6.27 2.24 15.85
CA ILE A 4 5.89 2.91 14.61
C ILE A 4 4.36 2.94 14.53
N ASP A 5 3.75 3.94 15.16
CA ASP A 5 2.29 4.11 15.19
C ASP A 5 1.76 4.56 13.83
N GLY A 6 1.33 3.58 13.03
CA GLY A 6 0.78 3.85 11.71
C GLY A 6 -0.55 4.61 11.73
N LYS A 7 -1.35 4.50 12.79
CA LYS A 7 -2.59 5.29 12.94
C LYS A 7 -2.27 6.77 13.06
N LYS A 8 -1.27 7.11 13.91
CA LYS A 8 -0.82 8.49 14.12
C LYS A 8 -0.23 9.06 12.83
N ILE A 9 0.71 8.34 12.19
CA ILE A 9 1.37 8.78 10.96
C ILE A 9 0.35 8.96 9.82
N ALA A 10 -0.62 8.05 9.69
CA ALA A 10 -1.68 8.17 8.70
C ALA A 10 -2.60 9.36 8.97
N ALA A 11 -2.88 9.70 10.23
CA ALA A 11 -3.65 10.89 10.59
C ALA A 11 -2.91 12.18 10.23
N GLU A 12 -1.61 12.25 10.52
CA GLU A 12 -0.76 13.38 10.14
C GLU A 12 -0.73 13.55 8.61
N LEU A 13 -0.52 12.47 7.86
CA LEU A 13 -0.55 12.51 6.39
C LEU A 13 -1.91 12.96 5.85
N ARG A 14 -3.03 12.46 6.37
CA ARG A 14 -4.37 12.91 5.93
C ARG A 14 -4.60 14.40 6.18
N GLU A 15 -4.09 14.95 7.29
CA GLU A 15 -4.22 16.39 7.54
C GLU A 15 -3.38 17.22 6.55
N GLU A 16 -2.19 16.76 6.18
CA GLU A 16 -1.38 17.39 5.12
C GLU A 16 -2.13 17.35 3.79
N LEU A 17 -2.66 16.18 3.41
CA LEU A 17 -3.44 16.01 2.17
C LEU A 17 -4.71 16.86 2.15
N ARG A 18 -5.38 17.03 3.28
CA ARG A 18 -6.56 17.89 3.42
C ARG A 18 -6.22 19.35 3.06
N LYS A 19 -5.10 19.86 3.55
CA LYS A 19 -4.62 21.21 3.20
C LYS A 19 -4.32 21.32 1.72
N GLU A 20 -3.63 20.34 1.16
CA GLU A 20 -3.30 20.29 -0.26
C GLU A 20 -4.57 20.27 -1.14
N VAL A 21 -5.61 19.53 -0.78
CA VAL A 21 -6.90 19.53 -1.51
C VAL A 21 -7.56 20.91 -1.51
N VAL A 22 -7.49 21.64 -0.40
CA VAL A 22 -8.02 23.02 -0.32
C VAL A 22 -7.28 23.93 -1.31
N GLU A 23 -5.96 23.85 -1.38
CA GLU A 23 -5.13 24.63 -2.32
C GLU A 23 -5.44 24.26 -3.78
N LEU A 24 -5.53 22.95 -4.07
CA LEU A 24 -5.87 22.47 -5.41
C LEU A 24 -7.27 22.94 -5.85
N LYS A 25 -8.25 22.91 -4.95
CA LYS A 25 -9.59 23.41 -5.21
C LYS A 25 -9.58 24.92 -5.53
N ALA A 26 -8.82 25.69 -4.78
CA ALA A 26 -8.69 27.14 -5.03
C ALA A 26 -8.01 27.43 -6.39
N LYS A 27 -7.01 26.63 -6.77
CA LYS A 27 -6.25 26.83 -8.00
C LYS A 27 -6.98 26.36 -9.26
N HIS A 28 -7.66 25.20 -9.21
CA HIS A 28 -8.22 24.53 -10.38
C HIS A 28 -9.76 24.58 -10.44
N ASN A 29 -10.42 25.10 -9.41
CA ASN A 29 -11.88 25.04 -9.23
C ASN A 29 -12.45 23.62 -9.35
N LYS A 30 -11.63 22.61 -9.07
CA LYS A 30 -11.94 21.17 -9.10
C LYS A 30 -11.29 20.51 -7.88
N VAL A 31 -11.83 19.38 -7.45
CA VAL A 31 -11.24 18.54 -6.41
C VAL A 31 -10.93 17.15 -6.98
N PRO A 32 -9.90 16.45 -6.48
CA PRO A 32 -9.61 15.10 -6.92
C PRO A 32 -10.80 14.16 -6.70
N GLY A 33 -11.15 13.35 -7.69
CA GLY A 33 -12.21 12.36 -7.67
C GLY A 33 -11.66 10.94 -7.55
N LEU A 34 -12.20 10.15 -6.61
CA LEU A 34 -11.86 8.74 -6.41
C LEU A 34 -13.09 7.88 -6.60
N THR A 35 -13.05 6.95 -7.55
CA THR A 35 -14.09 5.91 -7.69
C THR A 35 -13.54 4.56 -7.26
N VAL A 36 -14.29 3.90 -6.35
CA VAL A 36 -13.99 2.56 -5.88
C VAL A 36 -15.05 1.60 -6.41
N ILE A 37 -14.63 0.56 -7.12
CA ILE A 37 -15.51 -0.52 -7.58
C ILE A 37 -15.38 -1.68 -6.60
N LEU A 38 -16.50 -2.12 -6.03
CA LEU A 38 -16.60 -3.26 -5.13
C LEU A 38 -17.50 -4.31 -5.74
N ILE A 39 -17.00 -5.55 -5.83
CA ILE A 39 -17.74 -6.68 -6.40
C ILE A 39 -17.93 -7.75 -5.33
N GLY A 40 -19.19 -8.14 -5.11
CA GLY A 40 -19.58 -9.10 -4.07
C GLY A 40 -19.64 -8.49 -2.67
N ASP A 41 -19.98 -9.33 -1.69
CA ASP A 41 -20.36 -8.92 -0.34
C ASP A 41 -19.39 -9.40 0.76
N MET A 42 -18.13 -9.65 0.42
CA MET A 42 -17.13 -10.08 1.40
C MET A 42 -16.98 -9.04 2.52
N ALA A 43 -17.28 -9.43 3.76
CA ALA A 43 -17.28 -8.53 4.91
C ALA A 43 -15.96 -7.73 5.11
N PRO A 44 -14.76 -8.31 4.96
CA PRO A 44 -13.52 -7.54 5.03
C PRO A 44 -13.43 -6.44 3.95
N SER A 45 -13.83 -6.74 2.72
CA SER A 45 -13.82 -5.78 1.60
C SER A 45 -14.78 -4.62 1.85
N GLN A 46 -15.97 -4.90 2.38
CA GLN A 46 -16.95 -3.88 2.77
C GLN A 46 -16.40 -2.90 3.81
N ILE A 47 -15.71 -3.43 4.84
CA ILE A 47 -15.10 -2.60 5.90
C ILE A 47 -14.00 -1.72 5.30
N TYR A 48 -13.12 -2.29 4.45
CA TYR A 48 -12.04 -1.54 3.81
C TYR A 48 -12.57 -0.42 2.91
N VAL A 49 -13.58 -0.71 2.08
CA VAL A 49 -14.20 0.28 1.19
C VAL A 49 -14.87 1.39 1.96
N ARG A 50 -15.61 1.07 3.03
CA ARG A 50 -16.22 2.09 3.91
C ARG A 50 -15.17 3.02 4.54
N ASN A 51 -14.04 2.45 5.02
CA ASN A 51 -12.96 3.24 5.61
C ASN A 51 -12.26 4.12 4.58
N LYS A 52 -12.09 3.65 3.34
CA LYS A 52 -11.55 4.43 2.21
C LYS A 52 -12.45 5.62 1.88
N GLU A 53 -13.76 5.37 1.71
CA GLU A 53 -14.76 6.40 1.41
C GLU A 53 -14.81 7.46 2.53
N LYS A 54 -14.88 7.02 3.79
CA LYS A 54 -14.85 7.93 4.95
C LYS A 54 -13.59 8.80 4.92
N SER A 55 -12.42 8.20 4.77
CA SER A 55 -11.15 8.93 4.76
C SER A 55 -11.00 9.88 3.56
N ALA A 56 -11.53 9.50 2.38
CA ALA A 56 -11.56 10.36 1.21
C ALA A 56 -12.40 11.61 1.46
N ASN A 57 -13.59 11.44 2.04
CA ASN A 57 -14.48 12.56 2.39
C ASN A 57 -13.85 13.47 3.47
N GLU A 58 -13.16 12.90 4.48
CA GLU A 58 -12.47 13.66 5.53
C GLU A 58 -11.38 14.60 4.96
N VAL A 59 -10.66 14.18 3.91
CA VAL A 59 -9.63 15.03 3.26
C VAL A 59 -10.20 15.93 2.16
N GLY A 60 -11.50 15.83 1.84
CA GLY A 60 -12.18 16.70 0.88
C GLY A 60 -12.11 16.23 -0.58
N LEU A 61 -11.79 14.96 -0.83
CA LEU A 61 -11.93 14.34 -2.15
C LEU A 61 -13.40 14.08 -2.46
N LYS A 62 -13.77 14.12 -3.74
CA LYS A 62 -15.03 13.55 -4.21
C LYS A 62 -14.87 12.03 -4.29
N SER A 63 -15.61 11.29 -3.48
CA SER A 63 -15.53 9.81 -3.45
C SER A 63 -16.85 9.18 -3.84
N GLU A 64 -16.77 8.15 -4.68
CA GLU A 64 -17.90 7.34 -5.11
C GLU A 64 -17.58 5.86 -4.97
N VAL A 65 -18.56 5.07 -4.53
CA VAL A 65 -18.44 3.61 -4.45
C VAL A 65 -19.50 2.95 -5.31
N ILE A 66 -19.07 2.29 -6.38
CA ILE A 66 -19.90 1.50 -7.27
C ILE A 66 -19.90 0.06 -6.77
N ARG A 67 -21.08 -0.49 -6.52
CA ARG A 67 -21.25 -1.85 -6.00
C ARG A 67 -21.87 -2.75 -7.03
N TYR A 68 -21.26 -3.89 -7.28
CA TYR A 68 -21.79 -4.95 -8.13
C TYR A 68 -22.00 -6.23 -7.33
N PRO A 69 -23.02 -7.02 -7.67
CA PRO A 69 -23.20 -8.36 -7.12
C PRO A 69 -22.03 -9.27 -7.54
N GLU A 70 -21.79 -10.34 -6.79
CA GLU A 70 -20.71 -11.29 -7.09
C GLU A 70 -20.83 -11.89 -8.50
N ALA A 71 -22.07 -12.08 -8.99
CA ALA A 71 -22.38 -12.67 -10.29
C ALA A 71 -22.28 -11.68 -11.47
N VAL A 72 -21.81 -10.43 -11.28
CA VAL A 72 -21.65 -9.46 -12.37
C VAL A 72 -20.73 -9.99 -13.47
N GLU A 73 -21.09 -9.79 -14.72
CA GLU A 73 -20.25 -10.17 -15.85
C GLU A 73 -18.97 -9.31 -15.93
N GLU A 74 -17.84 -9.93 -16.27
CA GLU A 74 -16.56 -9.24 -16.47
C GLU A 74 -16.71 -8.04 -17.42
N LYS A 75 -17.45 -8.23 -18.53
CA LYS A 75 -17.69 -7.17 -19.51
C LYS A 75 -18.32 -5.92 -18.89
N THR A 76 -19.30 -6.07 -18.00
CA THR A 76 -19.95 -4.94 -17.33
C THR A 76 -18.96 -4.14 -16.49
N VAL A 77 -18.03 -4.81 -15.81
CA VAL A 77 -16.97 -4.15 -15.03
C VAL A 77 -16.00 -3.41 -15.93
N LEU A 78 -15.56 -4.02 -17.02
CA LEU A 78 -14.65 -3.41 -17.99
C LEU A 78 -15.28 -2.21 -18.70
N ASP A 79 -16.54 -2.31 -19.12
CA ASP A 79 -17.28 -1.20 -19.74
C ASP A 79 -17.39 0.01 -18.75
N LYS A 80 -17.63 -0.27 -17.45
CA LYS A 80 -17.66 0.79 -16.44
C LYS A 80 -16.29 1.43 -16.23
N ILE A 81 -15.21 0.66 -16.23
CA ILE A 81 -13.85 1.21 -16.12
C ILE A 81 -13.55 2.10 -17.34
N GLU A 82 -13.96 1.69 -18.54
CA GLU A 82 -13.80 2.50 -19.75
C GLU A 82 -14.55 3.84 -19.65
N GLU A 83 -15.78 3.83 -19.11
CA GLU A 83 -16.56 5.06 -18.83
C GLU A 83 -15.81 5.96 -17.86
N LEU A 84 -15.33 5.42 -16.72
CA LEU A 84 -14.60 6.16 -15.70
C LEU A 84 -13.25 6.71 -16.22
N ASN A 85 -12.61 5.97 -17.13
CA ASN A 85 -11.38 6.44 -17.78
C ASN A 85 -11.61 7.73 -18.60
N LYS A 86 -12.80 7.87 -19.19
CA LYS A 86 -13.16 9.06 -20.00
C LYS A 86 -13.69 10.23 -19.18
N ASP A 87 -14.10 10.02 -17.93
CA ASP A 87 -14.60 11.09 -17.06
C ASP A 87 -13.46 11.91 -16.48
N GLU A 88 -13.34 13.16 -16.89
CA GLU A 88 -12.33 14.10 -16.40
C GLU A 88 -12.49 14.47 -14.91
N ASN A 89 -13.64 14.20 -14.29
CA ASN A 89 -13.86 14.44 -12.87
C ASN A 89 -13.30 13.31 -12.00
N ILE A 90 -12.96 12.17 -12.60
CA ILE A 90 -12.38 11.03 -11.92
C ILE A 90 -10.85 11.05 -12.10
N SER A 91 -10.16 11.25 -11.00
CA SER A 91 -8.69 11.28 -10.95
C SER A 91 -8.09 9.93 -10.62
N GLY A 92 -8.85 9.08 -9.93
CA GLY A 92 -8.41 7.76 -9.51
C GLY A 92 -9.51 6.71 -9.56
N ILE A 93 -9.14 5.53 -10.03
CA ILE A 93 -10.00 4.35 -10.09
C ILE A 93 -9.33 3.25 -9.27
N LEU A 94 -10.12 2.62 -8.39
CA LEU A 94 -9.70 1.47 -7.61
C LEU A 94 -10.73 0.36 -7.77
N VAL A 95 -10.27 -0.84 -8.11
CA VAL A 95 -11.11 -2.04 -8.06
C VAL A 95 -10.69 -2.90 -6.87
N GLN A 96 -11.58 -3.03 -5.89
CA GLN A 96 -11.27 -3.69 -4.63
C GLN A 96 -11.00 -5.19 -4.81
N LEU A 97 -9.79 -5.61 -4.49
CA LEU A 97 -9.39 -7.03 -4.48
C LEU A 97 -9.80 -7.71 -3.15
N PRO A 98 -10.04 -9.03 -3.15
CA PRO A 98 -10.01 -9.95 -4.29
C PRO A 98 -11.25 -9.84 -5.18
N LEU A 99 -11.14 -10.28 -6.45
CA LEU A 99 -12.24 -10.39 -7.38
C LEU A 99 -12.84 -11.81 -7.38
N PRO A 100 -14.11 -11.96 -7.78
CA PRO A 100 -14.69 -13.27 -8.10
C PRO A 100 -13.87 -14.01 -9.15
N LYS A 101 -13.83 -15.35 -9.07
CA LYS A 101 -12.95 -16.19 -9.91
C LYS A 101 -13.19 -16.08 -11.43
N HIS A 102 -14.39 -15.70 -11.84
CA HIS A 102 -14.77 -15.57 -13.26
C HIS A 102 -14.35 -14.21 -13.86
N ILE A 103 -13.83 -13.29 -13.05
CA ILE A 103 -13.33 -11.99 -13.50
C ILE A 103 -11.80 -12.03 -13.50
N ASP A 104 -11.19 -11.80 -14.67
CA ASP A 104 -9.75 -11.76 -14.82
C ASP A 104 -9.17 -10.49 -14.18
N LYS A 105 -8.48 -10.69 -13.05
CA LYS A 105 -7.84 -9.60 -12.31
C LYS A 105 -6.85 -8.80 -13.18
N GLN A 106 -6.10 -9.46 -14.06
CA GLN A 106 -5.08 -8.79 -14.86
C GLN A 106 -5.73 -7.88 -15.90
N LYS A 107 -6.78 -8.36 -16.60
CA LYS A 107 -7.55 -7.53 -17.53
C LYS A 107 -8.16 -6.30 -16.85
N VAL A 108 -8.72 -6.49 -15.64
CA VAL A 108 -9.28 -5.37 -14.86
C VAL A 108 -8.21 -4.33 -14.53
N ILE A 109 -7.04 -4.76 -14.05
CA ILE A 109 -5.92 -3.86 -13.74
C ILE A 109 -5.46 -3.11 -15.01
N GLU A 110 -5.29 -3.81 -16.12
CA GLU A 110 -4.81 -3.23 -17.38
C GLU A 110 -5.84 -2.36 -18.09
N SER A 111 -7.12 -2.49 -17.76
CA SER A 111 -8.18 -1.63 -18.32
C SER A 111 -8.23 -0.24 -17.69
N ILE A 112 -7.66 -0.07 -16.49
CA ILE A 112 -7.54 1.25 -15.86
C ILE A 112 -6.41 2.04 -16.53
N LEU A 113 -6.67 3.29 -16.95
CA LEU A 113 -5.59 4.13 -17.46
C LEU A 113 -4.47 4.29 -16.43
N PRO A 114 -3.19 4.15 -16.80
CA PRO A 114 -2.06 4.29 -15.88
C PRO A 114 -2.09 5.58 -15.05
N GLY A 115 -2.59 6.69 -15.64
CA GLY A 115 -2.74 7.98 -14.95
C GLY A 115 -3.86 8.02 -13.91
N LYS A 116 -4.78 7.04 -13.94
CA LYS A 116 -5.90 6.89 -12.97
C LYS A 116 -5.77 5.66 -12.07
N ASP A 117 -4.74 4.84 -12.27
CA ASP A 117 -4.43 3.69 -11.41
C ASP A 117 -3.85 4.16 -10.08
N VAL A 118 -4.69 4.29 -9.07
CA VAL A 118 -4.30 4.76 -7.74
C VAL A 118 -3.72 3.66 -6.84
N ASP A 119 -3.91 2.39 -7.21
CA ASP A 119 -3.28 1.26 -6.53
C ASP A 119 -1.84 1.01 -7.00
N GLY A 120 -1.45 1.56 -8.17
CA GLY A 120 -0.11 1.40 -8.75
C GLY A 120 0.18 -0.01 -9.27
N PHE A 121 -0.85 -0.76 -9.67
CA PHE A 121 -0.71 -2.16 -10.12
C PHE A 121 -0.62 -2.31 -11.64
N HIS A 122 -0.97 -1.25 -12.39
CA HIS A 122 -0.87 -1.28 -13.84
C HIS A 122 0.58 -1.52 -14.28
N PRO A 123 0.86 -2.40 -15.27
CA PRO A 123 2.21 -2.73 -15.73
C PRO A 123 3.07 -1.50 -16.07
N MET A 124 2.47 -0.44 -16.64
CA MET A 124 3.17 0.82 -16.89
C MET A 124 3.67 1.48 -15.61
N ASN A 125 2.84 1.55 -14.56
CA ASN A 125 3.23 2.12 -13.27
C ASN A 125 4.31 1.28 -12.59
N VAL A 126 4.20 -0.05 -12.67
CA VAL A 126 5.23 -0.97 -12.18
C VAL A 126 6.55 -0.78 -12.93
N GLY A 127 6.52 -0.67 -14.25
CA GLY A 127 7.69 -0.40 -15.09
C GLY A 127 8.33 0.96 -14.78
N ASN A 128 7.51 2.00 -14.65
CA ASN A 128 7.95 3.35 -14.32
C ASN A 128 8.64 3.38 -12.93
N LEU A 129 8.03 2.74 -11.92
CA LEU A 129 8.62 2.63 -10.58
C LEU A 129 9.99 1.96 -10.65
N SER A 130 10.11 0.84 -11.38
CA SER A 130 11.35 0.10 -11.54
C SER A 130 12.43 0.89 -12.27
N SER A 131 12.04 1.75 -13.22
CA SER A 131 12.93 2.58 -14.04
C SER A 131 13.22 3.96 -13.40
N GLY A 132 12.64 4.24 -12.22
CA GLY A 132 12.84 5.51 -11.52
C GLY A 132 11.99 6.68 -12.02
N TYR A 133 11.07 6.44 -12.96
CA TYR A 133 10.14 7.46 -13.44
C TYR A 133 9.01 7.74 -12.45
N GLU A 134 8.33 8.89 -12.66
CA GLU A 134 7.13 9.25 -11.89
C GLU A 134 5.99 8.25 -12.16
N SER A 135 5.39 7.70 -11.13
CA SER A 135 4.31 6.71 -11.22
C SER A 135 3.45 6.69 -9.96
N SER A 136 2.27 6.09 -10.06
CA SER A 136 1.56 5.64 -8.87
C SER A 136 2.32 4.46 -8.27
N VAL A 137 2.53 4.50 -6.95
CA VAL A 137 3.23 3.45 -6.21
C VAL A 137 2.20 2.64 -5.42
N PRO A 138 2.28 1.31 -5.38
CA PRO A 138 1.37 0.51 -4.58
C PRO A 138 1.24 1.02 -3.15
N CYS A 139 -0.03 1.20 -2.69
CA CYS A 139 -0.34 1.96 -1.48
C CYS A 139 0.32 1.39 -0.21
N THR A 140 0.34 0.06 -0.06
CA THR A 140 0.95 -0.58 1.11
C THR A 140 2.48 -0.41 1.14
N PRO A 141 3.23 -0.69 0.08
CA PRO A 141 4.66 -0.38 -0.01
C PRO A 141 4.98 1.09 0.21
N LEU A 142 4.19 2.00 -0.36
CA LEU A 142 4.36 3.44 -0.14
C LEU A 142 4.18 3.80 1.34
N GLY A 143 3.19 3.22 2.01
CA GLY A 143 2.98 3.40 3.45
C GLY A 143 4.15 2.89 4.28
N CYS A 144 4.66 1.70 3.98
CA CYS A 144 5.85 1.14 4.63
C CYS A 144 7.07 2.06 4.45
N TYR A 145 7.29 2.51 3.22
CA TYR A 145 8.38 3.43 2.89
C TYR A 145 8.29 4.74 3.69
N LEU A 146 7.13 5.38 3.73
CA LEU A 146 6.94 6.63 4.48
C LEU A 146 7.18 6.44 5.99
N MET A 147 6.76 5.31 6.56
CA MET A 147 7.02 4.97 7.96
C MET A 147 8.51 4.76 8.23
N ILE A 148 9.22 4.05 7.36
CA ILE A 148 10.68 3.86 7.47
C ILE A 148 11.39 5.21 7.41
N LYS A 149 11.06 6.07 6.43
CA LYS A 149 11.65 7.40 6.26
C LYS A 149 11.43 8.32 7.48
N LYS A 150 10.30 8.14 8.19
CA LYS A 150 10.03 8.91 9.41
C LYS A 150 10.93 8.51 10.58
N ILE A 151 11.39 7.24 10.62
CA ILE A 151 12.30 6.72 11.64
C ILE A 151 13.77 6.98 11.25
N GLU A 152 14.07 6.80 9.99
CA GLU A 152 15.41 6.92 9.43
C GLU A 152 15.37 7.71 8.11
N PRO A 153 15.59 9.01 8.14
CA PRO A 153 15.53 9.84 6.94
C PRO A 153 16.57 9.50 5.87
N ASN A 154 17.73 9.00 6.25
CA ASN A 154 18.79 8.59 5.33
C ASN A 154 18.94 7.07 5.31
N LEU A 155 18.53 6.44 4.20
CA LEU A 155 18.62 4.99 4.00
C LEU A 155 19.85 4.56 3.19
N SER A 156 20.63 5.50 2.68
CA SER A 156 21.79 5.20 1.82
C SER A 156 22.78 4.26 2.50
N GLY A 157 23.16 3.18 1.80
CA GLY A 157 24.10 2.18 2.28
C GLY A 157 23.53 1.15 3.26
N LYS A 158 22.24 1.27 3.66
CA LYS A 158 21.63 0.28 4.56
C LYS A 158 21.32 -1.02 3.82
N LYS A 159 21.43 -2.14 4.54
CA LYS A 159 20.99 -3.45 4.07
C LYS A 159 19.49 -3.61 4.39
N ALA A 160 18.70 -3.90 3.37
CA ALA A 160 17.26 -4.11 3.52
C ALA A 160 16.86 -5.50 3.05
N VAL A 161 16.07 -6.21 3.85
CA VAL A 161 15.52 -7.51 3.50
C VAL A 161 14.00 -7.39 3.35
N MET A 162 13.52 -7.74 2.17
CA MET A 162 12.10 -7.87 1.89
C MET A 162 11.71 -9.35 1.94
N ILE A 163 10.91 -9.74 2.92
CA ILE A 163 10.37 -11.11 3.06
C ILE A 163 9.05 -11.17 2.31
N GLY A 164 9.08 -11.82 1.14
CA GLY A 164 7.98 -11.90 0.19
C GLY A 164 8.30 -11.22 -1.14
N ARG A 165 7.75 -11.74 -2.25
CA ARG A 165 8.02 -11.26 -3.62
C ARG A 165 6.76 -11.04 -4.45
N SER A 166 5.65 -10.72 -3.80
CA SER A 166 4.40 -10.44 -4.51
C SER A 166 4.52 -9.17 -5.38
N ASN A 167 3.73 -9.11 -6.45
CA ASN A 167 3.64 -7.90 -7.28
C ASN A 167 2.97 -6.74 -6.53
N LEU A 168 2.17 -7.05 -5.48
CA LEU A 168 1.43 -6.05 -4.71
C LEU A 168 2.28 -5.38 -3.63
N ASN A 169 3.21 -6.12 -3.01
CA ASN A 169 3.98 -5.66 -1.85
C ASN A 169 5.49 -5.82 -2.04
N GLY A 170 5.98 -7.06 -2.22
CA GLY A 170 7.40 -7.37 -2.14
C GLY A 170 8.24 -6.66 -3.18
N LYS A 171 7.91 -6.81 -4.47
CA LYS A 171 8.65 -6.18 -5.55
C LYS A 171 8.63 -4.65 -5.49
N PRO A 172 7.46 -3.97 -5.35
CA PRO A 172 7.44 -2.53 -5.28
C PRO A 172 8.14 -1.98 -4.03
N MET A 173 8.08 -2.67 -2.88
CA MET A 173 8.82 -2.27 -1.69
C MET A 173 10.33 -2.32 -1.92
N ALA A 174 10.82 -3.38 -2.56
CA ALA A 174 12.23 -3.50 -2.90
C ALA A 174 12.70 -2.38 -3.84
N GLN A 175 11.88 -1.98 -4.82
CA GLN A 175 12.19 -0.86 -5.72
C GLN A 175 12.28 0.48 -4.97
N LEU A 176 11.39 0.72 -4.00
CA LEU A 176 11.43 1.93 -3.19
C LEU A 176 12.71 2.00 -2.35
N LEU A 177 13.11 0.89 -1.73
CA LEU A 177 14.34 0.83 -0.93
C LEU A 177 15.59 0.95 -1.80
N LEU A 178 15.58 0.34 -3.00
CA LEU A 178 16.68 0.47 -3.96
C LEU A 178 16.85 1.91 -4.43
N LYS A 179 15.75 2.63 -4.68
CA LYS A 179 15.77 4.06 -5.04
C LYS A 179 16.41 4.94 -3.95
N GLU A 180 16.34 4.51 -2.67
CA GLU A 180 16.98 5.18 -1.54
C GLU A 180 18.44 4.72 -1.32
N ASN A 181 19.05 4.04 -2.29
CA ASN A 181 20.41 3.50 -2.25
C ASN A 181 20.62 2.42 -1.16
N CYS A 182 19.58 1.67 -0.81
CA CYS A 182 19.75 0.47 0.00
C CYS A 182 20.33 -0.68 -0.82
N THR A 183 21.12 -1.54 -0.18
CA THR A 183 21.38 -2.89 -0.69
C THR A 183 20.20 -3.78 -0.33
N VAL A 184 19.45 -4.26 -1.33
CA VAL A 184 18.17 -4.94 -1.11
C VAL A 184 18.26 -6.43 -1.46
N THR A 185 17.90 -7.26 -0.49
CA THR A 185 17.69 -8.71 -0.69
C THR A 185 16.18 -9.01 -0.67
N ILE A 186 15.67 -9.63 -1.74
CA ILE A 186 14.30 -10.14 -1.80
C ILE A 186 14.31 -11.63 -1.49
N THR A 187 13.61 -12.02 -0.44
CA THR A 187 13.53 -13.41 0.00
C THR A 187 12.14 -14.01 -0.26
N HIS A 188 12.04 -15.32 -0.28
CA HIS A 188 10.80 -16.04 -0.57
C HIS A 188 10.86 -17.50 -0.09
N SER A 189 9.80 -18.26 -0.28
CA SER A 189 9.69 -19.67 0.16
C SER A 189 10.74 -20.65 -0.40
N LYS A 190 11.62 -20.19 -1.33
CA LYS A 190 12.74 -20.98 -1.87
C LYS A 190 14.10 -20.44 -1.43
N THR A 191 14.14 -19.39 -0.61
CA THR A 191 15.37 -18.90 0.02
C THR A 191 15.89 -19.96 0.98
N LYS A 192 17.17 -20.32 0.86
CA LYS A 192 17.75 -21.45 1.62
C LYS A 192 17.86 -21.17 3.12
N ASP A 193 18.38 -20.00 3.46
CA ASP A 193 18.56 -19.58 4.86
C ASP A 193 18.00 -18.16 5.03
N LEU A 194 16.68 -18.09 5.23
CA LEU A 194 15.98 -16.83 5.43
C LEU A 194 16.42 -16.11 6.71
N LYS A 195 16.75 -16.88 7.77
CA LYS A 195 17.23 -16.33 9.02
C LYS A 195 18.57 -15.59 8.84
N ALA A 196 19.53 -16.22 8.15
CA ALA A 196 20.82 -15.60 7.90
C ALA A 196 20.70 -14.28 7.10
N GLU A 197 19.83 -14.24 6.09
CA GLU A 197 19.56 -13.01 5.34
C GLU A 197 19.01 -11.89 6.26
N CYS A 198 18.08 -12.22 7.16
CA CYS A 198 17.47 -11.27 8.08
C CYS A 198 18.47 -10.73 9.12
N LEU A 199 19.39 -11.55 9.62
CA LEU A 199 20.39 -11.15 10.62
C LEU A 199 21.36 -10.08 10.13
N GLU A 200 21.55 -9.94 8.82
CA GLU A 200 22.39 -8.91 8.22
C GLU A 200 21.66 -7.58 7.97
N ALA A 201 20.32 -7.58 8.11
CA ALA A 201 19.47 -6.47 7.69
C ALA A 201 19.38 -5.34 8.71
N ASP A 202 19.56 -4.11 8.26
CA ASP A 202 19.24 -2.88 9.02
C ASP A 202 17.73 -2.58 8.96
N ILE A 203 17.07 -3.06 7.89
CA ILE A 203 15.64 -2.90 7.64
C ILE A 203 15.06 -4.24 7.22
N ILE A 204 14.01 -4.68 7.90
CA ILE A 204 13.24 -5.89 7.54
C ILE A 204 11.80 -5.47 7.24
N VAL A 205 11.26 -5.90 6.08
CA VAL A 205 9.86 -5.75 5.74
C VAL A 205 9.26 -7.14 5.52
N ALA A 206 8.34 -7.57 6.38
CA ALA A 206 7.70 -8.87 6.29
C ALA A 206 6.29 -8.77 5.68
N ALA A 207 6.05 -9.51 4.57
CA ALA A 207 4.78 -9.49 3.84
C ALA A 207 4.48 -10.85 3.18
N VAL A 208 4.31 -11.89 3.99
CA VAL A 208 4.12 -13.27 3.54
C VAL A 208 2.83 -13.92 4.04
N GLY A 209 2.15 -13.33 5.02
CA GLY A 209 0.91 -13.86 5.59
C GLY A 209 1.12 -15.14 6.39
N ILE A 210 2.24 -15.25 7.10
CA ILE A 210 2.55 -16.38 8.00
C ILE A 210 2.67 -15.82 9.43
N PRO A 211 1.78 -16.23 10.34
CA PRO A 211 1.77 -15.73 11.70
C PRO A 211 3.13 -15.86 12.38
N GLU A 212 3.65 -14.73 12.87
CA GLU A 212 4.87 -14.65 13.69
C GLU A 212 6.08 -15.42 13.14
N LEU A 213 6.24 -15.45 11.81
CA LEU A 213 7.37 -16.10 11.13
C LEU A 213 8.72 -15.54 11.60
N VAL A 214 8.81 -14.20 11.70
CA VAL A 214 10.04 -13.51 12.08
C VAL A 214 10.16 -13.51 13.61
N LYS A 215 11.14 -14.24 14.13
CA LYS A 215 11.43 -14.36 15.57
C LYS A 215 12.58 -13.43 15.98
N VAL A 216 12.77 -13.25 17.27
CA VAL A 216 13.81 -12.37 17.83
C VAL A 216 15.21 -12.71 17.35
N ASP A 217 15.50 -14.01 17.21
CA ASP A 217 16.79 -14.53 16.76
C ASP A 217 17.04 -14.41 15.25
N TRP A 218 16.12 -13.78 14.51
CA TRP A 218 16.26 -13.41 13.09
C TRP A 218 16.60 -11.93 12.92
N VAL A 219 16.41 -11.13 13.95
CA VAL A 219 16.48 -9.67 13.85
C VAL A 219 17.80 -9.15 14.39
N LYS A 220 18.56 -8.46 13.55
CA LYS A 220 19.75 -7.73 13.94
C LYS A 220 19.38 -6.68 15.00
N LYS A 221 20.22 -6.56 16.03
CA LYS A 221 20.05 -5.51 17.03
C LYS A 221 19.96 -4.12 16.36
N ASP A 222 19.02 -3.32 16.82
CA ASP A 222 18.73 -1.98 16.32
C ASP A 222 18.22 -1.92 14.87
N ALA A 223 17.71 -3.02 14.30
CA ALA A 223 17.04 -3.03 13.01
C ALA A 223 15.67 -2.33 13.07
N ILE A 224 15.24 -1.76 11.95
CA ILE A 224 13.87 -1.27 11.74
C ILE A 224 13.05 -2.42 11.13
N VAL A 225 11.91 -2.75 11.75
CA VAL A 225 11.08 -3.86 11.31
C VAL A 225 9.68 -3.38 10.98
N ILE A 226 9.25 -3.64 9.75
CA ILE A 226 7.91 -3.32 9.24
C ILE A 226 7.15 -4.63 9.02
N ASP A 227 6.07 -4.80 9.74
CA ASP A 227 5.17 -5.94 9.64
C ASP A 227 3.94 -5.59 8.81
N VAL A 228 3.84 -6.17 7.62
CA VAL A 228 2.72 -6.00 6.69
C VAL A 228 1.66 -7.10 6.89
N GLY A 229 2.01 -8.15 7.60
CA GLY A 229 1.15 -9.30 7.84
C GLY A 229 -0.15 -8.93 8.56
N ILE A 230 -1.24 -9.57 8.16
CA ILE A 230 -2.52 -9.53 8.87
C ILE A 230 -3.05 -10.96 8.89
N ASN A 231 -2.80 -11.65 9.98
CA ASN A 231 -3.14 -13.06 10.15
C ASN A 231 -4.21 -13.20 11.23
N LYS A 232 -5.31 -13.84 10.88
CA LYS A 232 -6.38 -14.15 11.85
C LYS A 232 -6.04 -15.46 12.54
N THR A 233 -5.93 -15.43 13.87
CA THR A 233 -5.73 -16.59 14.74
C THR A 233 -6.93 -16.76 15.68
N GLU A 234 -6.94 -17.79 16.50
CA GLU A 234 -7.96 -17.99 17.53
C GLU A 234 -7.93 -16.88 18.57
N ASP A 235 -6.76 -16.34 18.88
CA ASP A 235 -6.53 -15.29 19.89
C ASP A 235 -6.69 -13.87 19.32
N GLY A 236 -6.97 -13.71 18.01
CA GLY A 236 -7.14 -12.40 17.39
C GLY A 236 -6.36 -12.20 16.11
N ILE A 237 -5.86 -10.98 15.90
CA ILE A 237 -5.08 -10.61 14.70
C ILE A 237 -3.62 -10.44 15.10
N VAL A 238 -2.73 -11.15 14.42
CA VAL A 238 -1.28 -11.03 14.57
C VAL A 238 -0.61 -10.74 13.23
N GLY A 239 0.61 -10.24 13.26
CA GLY A 239 1.43 -10.00 12.10
C GLY A 239 2.27 -11.20 11.65
N ASP A 240 3.19 -10.94 10.74
CA ASP A 240 4.22 -11.89 10.30
C ASP A 240 5.43 -11.88 11.26
N VAL A 241 5.47 -10.96 12.23
CA VAL A 241 6.58 -10.76 13.17
C VAL A 241 6.10 -11.05 14.59
N ALA A 242 6.87 -11.83 15.36
CA ALA A 242 6.64 -12.06 16.79
C ALA A 242 6.90 -10.78 17.60
N PHE A 243 5.88 -9.92 17.69
CA PHE A 243 5.98 -8.54 18.17
C PHE A 243 6.64 -8.43 19.54
N GLU A 244 6.15 -9.19 20.51
CA GLU A 244 6.62 -9.13 21.91
C GLU A 244 8.12 -9.48 22.07
N GLU A 245 8.60 -10.43 21.26
CA GLU A 245 9.99 -10.86 21.30
C GLU A 245 10.89 -9.87 20.53
N VAL A 246 10.49 -9.52 19.31
CA VAL A 246 11.26 -8.63 18.41
C VAL A 246 11.35 -7.23 18.97
N SER A 247 10.34 -6.77 19.70
CA SER A 247 10.35 -5.47 20.37
C SER A 247 11.54 -5.26 21.33
N LYS A 248 12.13 -6.34 21.82
CA LYS A 248 13.28 -6.28 22.77
C LYS A 248 14.61 -5.97 22.09
N VAL A 249 14.72 -6.19 20.78
CA VAL A 249 15.98 -6.02 20.02
C VAL A 249 15.90 -4.99 18.89
N ALA A 250 14.71 -4.76 18.33
CA ALA A 250 14.53 -3.80 17.24
C ALA A 250 14.69 -2.34 17.71
N LYS A 251 15.25 -1.48 16.85
CA LYS A 251 15.22 -0.01 17.01
C LYS A 251 13.79 0.51 16.93
N ALA A 252 13.04 0.04 15.93
CA ALA A 252 11.67 0.44 15.69
C ALA A 252 10.87 -0.71 15.07
N LEU A 253 9.58 -0.82 15.42
CA LEU A 253 8.69 -1.91 14.99
C LEU A 253 7.27 -1.41 14.80
N THR A 254 6.60 -1.85 13.73
CA THR A 254 5.16 -1.59 13.54
C THR A 254 4.31 -2.59 14.34
N PRO A 255 3.22 -2.16 14.99
CA PRO A 255 2.26 -3.07 15.59
C PRO A 255 1.29 -3.64 14.55
N VAL A 256 0.73 -4.81 14.84
CA VAL A 256 -0.40 -5.38 14.10
C VAL A 256 -1.50 -5.76 15.10
N PRO A 257 -2.69 -5.13 15.01
CA PRO A 257 -3.12 -4.08 14.07
C PRO A 257 -2.60 -2.68 14.46
N GLY A 258 -2.71 -1.73 13.51
CA GLY A 258 -2.43 -0.32 13.78
C GLY A 258 -1.15 0.24 13.18
N GLY A 259 -0.33 -0.63 12.55
CA GLY A 259 0.85 -0.23 11.79
C GLY A 259 0.53 0.09 10.33
N VAL A 260 0.79 -0.85 9.42
CA VAL A 260 0.73 -0.64 7.96
C VAL A 260 -0.68 -0.36 7.42
N GLY A 261 -1.71 -1.03 7.94
CA GLY A 261 -3.08 -0.92 7.41
C GLY A 261 -3.61 0.52 7.29
N PRO A 262 -3.56 1.36 8.34
CA PRO A 262 -3.96 2.76 8.26
C PRO A 262 -3.21 3.57 7.20
N MET A 263 -1.92 3.30 7.02
CA MET A 263 -1.08 3.96 6.02
C MET A 263 -1.48 3.61 4.59
N THR A 264 -1.93 2.38 4.34
CA THR A 264 -2.42 1.97 3.02
C THR A 264 -3.56 2.87 2.54
N ILE A 265 -4.50 3.21 3.43
CA ILE A 265 -5.61 4.12 3.10
C ILE A 265 -5.10 5.55 2.85
N ALA A 266 -4.25 6.07 3.72
CA ALA A 266 -3.70 7.42 3.54
C ALA A 266 -2.89 7.55 2.23
N CYS A 267 -2.13 6.51 1.85
CA CYS A 267 -1.39 6.47 0.60
C CYS A 267 -2.29 6.36 -0.65
N LEU A 268 -3.45 5.70 -0.55
CA LEU A 268 -4.45 5.72 -1.61
C LEU A 268 -4.93 7.15 -1.90
N LEU A 269 -5.23 7.92 -0.86
CA LEU A 269 -5.65 9.33 -1.01
C LEU A 269 -4.51 10.17 -1.60
N LYS A 270 -3.28 9.94 -1.15
CA LYS A 270 -2.10 10.59 -1.72
C LYS A 270 -1.95 10.28 -3.20
N ASN A 271 -2.02 9.02 -3.62
CA ASN A 271 -1.96 8.64 -5.03
C ASN A 271 -3.07 9.30 -5.85
N THR A 272 -4.29 9.38 -5.31
CA THR A 272 -5.42 10.04 -5.99
C THR A 272 -5.13 11.53 -6.25
N ILE A 273 -4.57 12.22 -5.27
CA ILE A 273 -4.17 13.62 -5.39
C ILE A 273 -3.04 13.77 -6.40
N GLU A 274 -2.03 12.89 -6.38
CA GLU A 274 -0.94 12.93 -7.35
C GLU A 274 -1.43 12.63 -8.79
N CYS A 275 -2.39 11.71 -8.96
CA CYS A 275 -3.03 11.48 -10.26
C CYS A 275 -3.77 12.73 -10.75
N PHE A 276 -4.52 13.42 -9.88
CA PHE A 276 -5.16 14.70 -10.19
C PHE A 276 -4.12 15.74 -10.62
N LYS A 277 -3.05 15.93 -9.86
CA LYS A 277 -1.99 16.91 -10.19
C LYS A 277 -1.34 16.64 -11.54
N ARG A 278 -1.13 15.34 -11.86
CA ARG A 278 -0.59 14.95 -13.18
C ARG A 278 -1.55 15.25 -14.32
N SER A 279 -2.85 15.11 -14.11
CA SER A 279 -3.86 15.43 -15.13
C SER A 279 -4.07 16.92 -15.37
N GLN A 280 -3.54 17.80 -14.52
CA GLN A 280 -3.62 19.26 -14.66
C GLN A 280 -2.35 19.88 -15.30
N LYS A 281 -1.33 19.08 -15.61
CA LYS A 281 -0.13 19.47 -16.36
C LYS A 281 -0.40 19.40 -17.85
#